data_9ca1372b5f8f7de717c3ddd00c0b4dff
#
_entry.id   9ca1372b5f8f7de717c3ddd00c0b4dff
#
_cell.length_a   1.000
_cell.length_b   1.000
_cell.length_c   1.000
_cell.angle_alpha   90.00
_cell.angle_beta   90.00
_cell.angle_gamma   90.00
#
_symmetry.space_group_name_H-M   'P 1'
#
loop_
_entity.id
_entity.type
_entity.pdbx_description
1 polymer ?
#
loop_
_entity_poly.entity_id
_entity_poly.type
_entity_poly.pdbx_seq_one_letter_code
_entity_poly.pdbx_strand_id
1 'polypeptide(L)'
;MNNVIIATALNKHVRVYLFNSREVVEEARKLHDLWPTSCAALGRTLSITSLMGLMQKQENETVSVTINGGGSIGTILCVANSKGEVKGFCGDNEIYLKYNDSNKLAVGLCVGTNGYLKVTKNLKLKQQYTSQVDLQTGEIGDDFAYYFSVSEQRPTIVSVGVLVDTDYSVKSSGAMIIELLPNHTEEDIQYLENLKLEPISTVLDVDDNLYNYLNKLFSDAEVLEEKNVIYKCGCSKEKFMADLLTLPRKDIEELALEDQINIKCEFCNTEYIIDKKDINTLLTYVSYKK
;
A
#
# COMPACT_ATOMS: atom_id res chain seq x y z
N MET A 1 17.12 -7.58 -6.46
CA MET A 1 16.70 -9.01 -6.35
C MET A 1 15.19 -9.02 -6.40
N ASN A 2 14.53 -9.99 -7.07
CA ASN A 2 13.08 -10.04 -7.06
C ASN A 2 12.59 -10.37 -5.65
N ASN A 3 11.60 -9.63 -5.17
CA ASN A 3 11.06 -9.75 -3.81
C ASN A 3 9.57 -10.17 -3.80
N VAL A 4 9.01 -10.46 -4.97
CA VAL A 4 7.65 -10.99 -5.14
C VAL A 4 7.69 -12.24 -6.00
N ILE A 5 6.96 -13.28 -5.55
CA ILE A 5 6.65 -14.48 -6.33
C ILE A 5 5.15 -14.49 -6.61
N ILE A 6 4.79 -14.73 -7.87
CA ILE A 6 3.42 -15.02 -8.31
C ILE A 6 3.41 -16.46 -8.79
N ALA A 7 2.57 -17.29 -8.16
CA ALA A 7 2.51 -18.72 -8.42
C ALA A 7 1.07 -19.19 -8.59
N THR A 8 0.92 -20.41 -9.06
CA THR A 8 -0.32 -21.17 -9.04
C THR A 8 -0.10 -22.48 -8.28
N ALA A 9 -1.16 -23.00 -7.67
CA ALA A 9 -1.11 -24.25 -6.92
C ALA A 9 -2.51 -24.92 -6.94
N LEU A 10 -2.64 -26.07 -6.27
CA LEU A 10 -3.85 -26.88 -6.23
C LEU A 10 -4.39 -27.12 -7.65
N ASN A 11 -3.57 -27.76 -8.49
CA ASN A 11 -3.90 -28.01 -9.90
C ASN A 11 -4.30 -26.76 -10.69
N LYS A 12 -3.69 -25.60 -10.37
CA LYS A 12 -4.00 -24.27 -10.95
C LYS A 12 -5.37 -23.72 -10.55
N HIS A 13 -5.94 -24.19 -9.43
CA HIS A 13 -7.19 -23.68 -8.89
C HIS A 13 -7.00 -22.47 -7.96
N VAL A 14 -5.76 -22.21 -7.53
CA VAL A 14 -5.43 -21.01 -6.74
C VAL A 14 -4.30 -20.22 -7.38
N ARG A 15 -4.32 -18.91 -7.14
CA ARG A 15 -3.21 -18.01 -7.41
C ARG A 15 -2.64 -17.51 -6.11
N VAL A 16 -1.33 -17.56 -6.00
CA VAL A 16 -0.60 -17.18 -4.79
C VAL A 16 0.31 -16.01 -5.13
N TYR A 17 0.23 -14.97 -4.32
CA TYR A 17 1.14 -13.82 -4.35
C TYR A 17 1.89 -13.79 -3.02
N LEU A 18 3.21 -13.88 -3.06
CA LEU A 18 4.09 -13.77 -1.90
C LEU A 18 5.02 -12.58 -2.08
N PHE A 19 5.13 -11.75 -1.06
CA PHE A 19 5.94 -10.55 -1.08
C PHE A 19 6.77 -10.42 0.21
N ASN A 20 8.09 -10.40 0.08
CA ASN A 20 9.00 -9.93 1.12
C ASN A 20 9.13 -8.39 0.97
N SER A 21 8.40 -7.65 1.79
CA SER A 21 8.29 -6.19 1.69
C SER A 21 9.26 -5.42 2.59
N ARG A 22 10.21 -6.11 3.24
CA ARG A 22 11.11 -5.51 4.24
C ARG A 22 11.81 -4.24 3.73
N GLU A 23 12.42 -4.30 2.54
CA GLU A 23 13.15 -3.14 1.97
C GLU A 23 12.22 -1.97 1.66
N VAL A 24 11.02 -2.24 1.13
CA VAL A 24 10.02 -1.23 0.81
C VAL A 24 9.52 -0.52 2.06
N VAL A 25 9.22 -1.30 3.12
CA VAL A 25 8.72 -0.74 4.38
C VAL A 25 9.82 0.00 5.14
N GLU A 26 11.05 -0.50 5.11
CA GLU A 26 12.19 0.19 5.73
C GLU A 26 12.52 1.51 5.01
N GLU A 27 12.39 1.56 3.68
CA GLU A 27 12.53 2.82 2.94
C GLU A 27 11.45 3.83 3.33
N ALA A 28 10.18 3.39 3.40
CA ALA A 28 9.08 4.24 3.87
C ALA A 28 9.33 4.73 5.30
N ARG A 29 9.79 3.84 6.20
CA ARG A 29 10.11 4.20 7.59
C ARG A 29 11.16 5.30 7.66
N LYS A 30 12.23 5.19 6.89
CA LYS A 30 13.30 6.20 6.83
C LYS A 30 12.83 7.52 6.27
N LEU A 31 12.08 7.49 5.16
CA LEU A 31 11.58 8.69 4.49
C LEU A 31 10.62 9.50 5.36
N HIS A 32 9.83 8.81 6.19
CA HIS A 32 8.79 9.45 7.01
C HIS A 32 9.12 9.49 8.50
N ASP A 33 10.27 8.97 8.91
CA ASP A 33 10.67 8.83 10.32
C ASP A 33 9.60 8.13 11.18
N LEU A 34 9.13 6.98 10.68
CA LEU A 34 7.98 6.29 11.29
C LEU A 34 8.37 5.61 12.61
N TRP A 35 7.56 5.84 13.63
CA TRP A 35 7.59 5.09 14.87
C TRP A 35 6.91 3.71 14.72
N PRO A 36 7.16 2.76 15.64
CA PRO A 36 6.84 1.36 15.42
C PRO A 36 5.41 1.05 14.99
N THR A 37 4.38 1.68 15.59
CA THR A 37 2.99 1.36 15.25
C THR A 37 2.56 2.00 13.95
N SER A 38 2.98 3.25 13.67
CA SER A 38 2.78 3.90 12.38
C SER A 38 3.50 3.14 11.26
N CYS A 39 4.74 2.67 11.52
CA CYS A 39 5.50 1.83 10.59
C CYS A 39 4.75 0.52 10.28
N ALA A 40 4.21 -0.15 11.30
CA ALA A 40 3.46 -1.38 11.09
C ALA A 40 2.16 -1.15 10.29
N ALA A 41 1.41 -0.10 10.59
CA ALA A 41 0.16 0.22 9.91
C ALA A 41 0.40 0.61 8.43
N LEU A 42 1.29 1.58 8.18
CA LEU A 42 1.64 1.99 6.82
C LEU A 42 2.29 0.85 6.04
N GLY A 43 3.21 0.10 6.66
CA GLY A 43 3.92 -1.01 6.03
C GLY A 43 3.00 -2.15 5.59
N ARG A 44 2.01 -2.54 6.42
CA ARG A 44 0.99 -3.52 6.04
C ARG A 44 0.18 -3.02 4.83
N THR A 45 -0.24 -1.76 4.86
CA THR A 45 -1.01 -1.16 3.76
C THR A 45 -0.19 -1.08 2.47
N LEU A 46 1.08 -0.64 2.53
CA LEU A 46 2.01 -0.62 1.40
C LEU A 46 2.18 -2.01 0.79
N SER A 47 2.35 -3.04 1.64
CA SER A 47 2.61 -4.41 1.19
C SER A 47 1.43 -4.98 0.40
N ILE A 48 0.20 -4.83 0.90
CA ILE A 48 -0.99 -5.32 0.18
C ILE A 48 -1.27 -4.47 -1.06
N THR A 49 -1.16 -3.14 -0.96
CA THR A 49 -1.36 -2.24 -2.11
C THR A 49 -0.38 -2.55 -3.24
N SER A 50 0.87 -2.93 -2.92
CA SER A 50 1.86 -3.37 -3.89
C SER A 50 1.40 -4.59 -4.68
N LEU A 51 0.92 -5.62 -3.99
CA LEU A 51 0.38 -6.82 -4.64
C LEU A 51 -0.84 -6.49 -5.49
N MET A 52 -1.75 -5.64 -5.00
CA MET A 52 -2.89 -5.16 -5.79
C MET A 52 -2.46 -4.38 -7.03
N GLY A 53 -1.37 -3.63 -6.96
CA GLY A 53 -0.75 -2.96 -8.11
C GLY A 53 -0.27 -3.97 -9.17
N LEU A 54 0.44 -5.02 -8.74
CA LEU A 54 0.91 -6.10 -9.64
C LEU A 54 -0.22 -6.94 -10.24
N MET A 55 -1.41 -6.97 -9.63
CA MET A 55 -2.60 -7.62 -10.18
C MET A 55 -3.19 -6.84 -11.37
N GLN A 56 -2.79 -5.59 -11.59
CA GLN A 56 -3.26 -4.81 -12.73
C GLN A 56 -2.62 -5.32 -14.03
N LYS A 57 -3.38 -5.27 -15.13
CA LYS A 57 -3.00 -5.93 -16.39
C LYS A 57 -2.16 -5.05 -17.31
N GLN A 58 -2.35 -3.72 -17.24
CA GLN A 58 -1.69 -2.79 -18.16
C GLN A 58 -0.67 -1.92 -17.45
N GLU A 59 0.40 -1.55 -18.15
CA GLU A 59 1.57 -0.86 -17.60
C GLU A 59 1.29 0.47 -16.86
N ASN A 60 0.23 1.15 -17.21
CA ASN A 60 -0.07 2.48 -16.64
C ASN A 60 -1.27 2.46 -15.68
N GLU A 61 -1.75 1.26 -15.33
CA GLU A 61 -2.82 1.12 -14.34
C GLU A 61 -2.25 1.32 -12.94
N THR A 62 -3.05 1.97 -12.10
CA THR A 62 -2.69 2.24 -10.70
C THR A 62 -3.82 1.87 -9.76
N VAL A 63 -3.44 1.46 -8.57
CA VAL A 63 -4.35 1.25 -7.44
C VAL A 63 -3.98 2.22 -6.34
N SER A 64 -4.98 2.95 -5.83
CA SER A 64 -4.87 3.77 -4.63
C SER A 64 -5.71 3.16 -3.52
N VAL A 65 -5.13 3.01 -2.36
CA VAL A 65 -5.81 2.55 -1.15
C VAL A 65 -5.82 3.67 -0.12
N THR A 66 -7.00 3.99 0.38
CA THR A 66 -7.18 4.94 1.49
C THR A 66 -7.82 4.22 2.65
N ILE A 67 -7.22 4.30 3.83
CA ILE A 67 -7.76 3.78 5.08
C ILE A 67 -7.90 4.93 6.06
N ASN A 68 -9.08 5.04 6.67
CA ASN A 68 -9.32 5.97 7.76
C ASN A 68 -10.36 5.34 8.70
N GLY A 69 -9.95 4.95 9.87
CA GLY A 69 -10.80 4.32 10.89
C GLY A 69 -11.14 5.25 12.06
N GLY A 70 -10.79 6.53 11.97
CA GLY A 70 -11.00 7.50 13.05
C GLY A 70 -10.02 7.33 14.24
N GLY A 71 -9.01 6.47 14.10
CA GLY A 71 -7.96 6.31 15.11
C GLY A 71 -6.87 7.37 15.02
N SER A 72 -5.87 7.26 15.90
CA SER A 72 -4.81 8.28 16.07
C SER A 72 -3.92 8.45 14.85
N ILE A 73 -3.76 7.42 14.00
CA ILE A 73 -2.92 7.50 12.80
C ILE A 73 -3.49 8.42 11.71
N GLY A 74 -4.78 8.76 11.83
CA GLY A 74 -5.48 9.53 10.80
C GLY A 74 -5.67 8.73 9.51
N THR A 75 -5.39 9.36 8.37
CA THR A 75 -5.55 8.73 7.06
C THR A 75 -4.27 8.07 6.61
N ILE A 76 -4.35 6.81 6.19
CA ILE A 76 -3.29 6.11 5.46
C ILE A 76 -3.65 6.15 3.97
N LEU A 77 -2.71 6.59 3.14
CA LEU A 77 -2.86 6.58 1.68
C LEU A 77 -1.66 5.88 1.04
N CYS A 78 -1.93 4.83 0.27
CA CYS A 78 -0.92 4.13 -0.54
C CYS A 78 -1.33 4.09 -2.00
N VAL A 79 -0.36 4.18 -2.89
CA VAL A 79 -0.55 4.10 -4.35
C VAL A 79 0.48 3.16 -4.94
N ALA A 80 0.04 2.17 -5.72
CA ALA A 80 0.91 1.26 -6.43
C ALA A 80 0.53 1.15 -7.91
N ASN A 81 1.46 0.69 -8.75
CA ASN A 81 1.23 0.43 -10.16
C ASN A 81 1.64 -0.99 -10.57
N SER A 82 1.31 -1.37 -11.78
CA SER A 82 1.63 -2.69 -12.36
C SER A 82 3.12 -2.94 -12.59
N LYS A 83 3.96 -1.91 -12.50
CA LYS A 83 5.43 -2.01 -12.65
C LYS A 83 6.14 -2.35 -11.34
N GLY A 84 5.41 -2.46 -10.22
CA GLY A 84 5.98 -2.70 -8.90
C GLY A 84 6.52 -1.44 -8.21
N GLU A 85 6.05 -0.25 -8.59
CA GLU A 85 6.36 0.98 -7.87
C GLU A 85 5.24 1.28 -6.88
N VAL A 86 5.60 1.50 -5.61
CA VAL A 86 4.65 1.84 -4.54
C VAL A 86 5.12 3.06 -3.77
N LYS A 87 4.19 3.82 -3.25
CA LYS A 87 4.40 4.94 -2.33
C LYS A 87 3.21 5.10 -1.39
N GLY A 88 3.43 5.68 -0.22
CA GLY A 88 2.35 5.91 0.73
C GLY A 88 2.80 6.81 1.87
N PHE A 89 1.84 7.28 2.65
CA PHE A 89 2.05 8.04 3.88
C PHE A 89 0.90 7.81 4.86
N CYS A 90 1.07 8.24 6.09
CA CYS A 90 0.01 8.26 7.10
C CYS A 90 -0.05 9.65 7.77
N GLY A 91 -1.17 9.94 8.42
CA GLY A 91 -1.41 11.26 9.02
C GLY A 91 -0.56 11.53 10.27
N ASP A 92 -0.22 10.49 11.04
CA ASP A 92 0.67 10.61 12.20
C ASP A 92 1.77 9.55 12.15
N ASN A 93 3.00 9.99 12.11
CA ASN A 93 4.20 9.16 11.98
C ASN A 93 4.75 8.70 13.34
N GLU A 94 4.38 9.34 14.46
CA GLU A 94 5.04 9.22 15.76
C GLU A 94 4.21 8.38 16.76
N ILE A 95 3.57 7.29 16.30
CA ILE A 95 2.75 6.46 17.17
C ILE A 95 3.50 5.20 17.60
N TYR A 96 3.53 4.99 18.92
CA TYR A 96 4.02 3.77 19.54
C TYR A 96 3.00 3.25 20.57
N LEU A 97 2.12 2.38 20.12
CA LEU A 97 1.08 1.73 20.92
C LEU A 97 1.29 0.22 20.91
N LYS A 98 1.08 -0.40 22.07
CA LYS A 98 1.05 -1.86 22.24
C LYS A 98 -0.25 -2.28 22.89
N TYR A 99 -0.70 -3.51 22.62
CA TYR A 99 -1.78 -4.12 23.39
C TYR A 99 -1.31 -4.42 24.80
N ASN A 100 -2.18 -4.18 25.80
CA ASN A 100 -1.84 -4.33 27.23
C ASN A 100 -1.49 -5.77 27.63
N ASP A 101 -2.08 -6.74 26.95
CA ASP A 101 -1.99 -8.18 27.23
C ASP A 101 -0.91 -8.89 26.40
N SER A 102 -0.29 -8.18 25.48
CA SER A 102 0.73 -8.73 24.60
C SER A 102 1.75 -7.67 24.20
N ASN A 103 2.94 -8.11 23.77
CA ASN A 103 3.96 -7.19 23.23
C ASN A 103 3.69 -6.77 21.75
N LYS A 104 2.53 -7.11 21.20
CA LYS A 104 2.16 -6.77 19.84
C LYS A 104 1.85 -5.29 19.70
N LEU A 105 2.31 -4.69 18.59
CA LEU A 105 1.94 -3.33 18.20
C LEU A 105 0.41 -3.27 17.98
N ALA A 106 -0.23 -2.29 18.59
CA ALA A 106 -1.70 -2.16 18.58
C ALA A 106 -2.17 -1.41 17.32
N VAL A 107 -1.97 -2.03 16.15
CA VAL A 107 -2.31 -1.43 14.85
C VAL A 107 -3.81 -1.16 14.76
N GLY A 108 -4.65 -2.12 15.16
CA GLY A 108 -6.11 -1.94 15.14
C GLY A 108 -6.59 -0.77 15.99
N LEU A 109 -6.00 -0.54 17.17
CA LEU A 109 -6.32 0.63 18.00
C LEU A 109 -5.82 1.93 17.36
N CYS A 110 -4.66 1.89 16.74
CA CYS A 110 -4.06 3.04 16.06
C CYS A 110 -4.88 3.49 14.85
N VAL A 111 -5.34 2.55 14.04
CA VAL A 111 -6.17 2.79 12.84
C VAL A 111 -7.62 3.11 13.22
N GLY A 112 -8.17 2.39 14.20
CA GLY A 112 -9.58 2.45 14.55
C GLY A 112 -10.47 1.67 13.58
N THR A 113 -11.76 1.56 13.94
CA THR A 113 -12.76 0.80 13.15
C THR A 113 -13.96 1.65 12.73
N ASN A 114 -14.03 2.91 13.17
CA ASN A 114 -15.15 3.79 12.83
C ASN A 114 -14.87 4.54 11.53
N GLY A 115 -14.86 3.80 10.43
CA GLY A 115 -14.52 4.36 9.14
C GLY A 115 -14.39 3.31 8.04
N TYR A 116 -13.51 3.54 7.08
CA TYR A 116 -13.53 2.82 5.83
C TYR A 116 -12.13 2.43 5.30
N LEU A 117 -12.14 1.37 4.48
CA LEU A 117 -11.12 1.04 3.49
C LEU A 117 -11.68 1.33 2.10
N LYS A 118 -11.05 2.23 1.36
CA LYS A 118 -11.43 2.61 0.01
C LYS A 118 -10.32 2.27 -0.97
N VAL A 119 -10.70 1.59 -2.06
CA VAL A 119 -9.80 1.24 -3.16
C VAL A 119 -10.27 1.92 -4.43
N THR A 120 -9.36 2.64 -5.08
CA THR A 120 -9.60 3.28 -6.38
C THR A 120 -8.64 2.69 -7.40
N LYS A 121 -9.20 2.08 -8.45
CA LYS A 121 -8.44 1.55 -9.59
C LYS A 121 -8.54 2.53 -10.76
N ASN A 122 -7.40 3.05 -11.19
CA ASN A 122 -7.32 3.86 -12.40
C ASN A 122 -6.86 2.99 -13.56
N LEU A 123 -7.83 2.45 -14.28
CA LEU A 123 -7.64 1.56 -15.43
C LEU A 123 -7.42 2.32 -16.74
N LYS A 124 -7.12 3.63 -16.67
CA LYS A 124 -6.98 4.54 -17.85
C LYS A 124 -8.24 4.59 -18.73
N LEU A 125 -9.39 4.26 -18.15
CA LEU A 125 -10.71 4.45 -18.74
C LEU A 125 -11.22 5.85 -18.45
N LYS A 126 -12.35 6.25 -19.09
CA LYS A 126 -12.98 7.56 -18.85
C LYS A 126 -13.36 7.81 -17.39
N GLN A 127 -13.64 6.76 -16.64
CA GLN A 127 -13.97 6.82 -15.21
C GLN A 127 -13.06 5.89 -14.42
N GLN A 128 -12.68 6.31 -13.23
CA GLN A 128 -12.01 5.48 -12.24
C GLN A 128 -13.04 4.57 -11.55
N TYR A 129 -12.65 3.34 -11.28
CA TYR A 129 -13.46 2.43 -10.48
C TYR A 129 -13.07 2.60 -9.01
N THR A 130 -14.05 2.96 -8.19
CA THR A 130 -13.86 3.12 -6.74
C THR A 130 -14.85 2.23 -5.99
N SER A 131 -14.34 1.48 -5.03
CA SER A 131 -15.12 0.71 -4.07
C SER A 131 -14.68 1.00 -2.64
N GLN A 132 -15.59 0.84 -1.70
CA GLN A 132 -15.38 1.14 -0.30
C GLN A 132 -16.10 0.12 0.57
N VAL A 133 -15.47 -0.28 1.66
CA VAL A 133 -16.05 -1.12 2.71
C VAL A 133 -15.76 -0.52 4.07
N ASP A 134 -16.61 -0.86 5.06
CA ASP A 134 -16.36 -0.50 6.45
C ASP A 134 -15.21 -1.34 7.01
N LEU A 135 -14.40 -0.74 7.87
CA LEU A 135 -13.33 -1.45 8.57
C LEU A 135 -13.92 -2.46 9.56
N GLN A 136 -13.28 -3.61 9.64
CA GLN A 136 -13.68 -4.70 10.54
C GLN A 136 -12.87 -4.68 11.84
N THR A 137 -11.57 -4.63 11.75
CA THR A 137 -10.65 -4.72 12.90
C THR A 137 -9.64 -3.58 12.97
N GLY A 138 -9.38 -2.91 11.87
CA GLY A 138 -8.29 -1.94 11.75
C GLY A 138 -6.89 -2.59 11.74
N GLU A 139 -6.79 -3.93 11.82
CA GLU A 139 -5.52 -4.68 11.73
C GLU A 139 -4.99 -4.78 10.30
N ILE A 140 -5.69 -4.18 9.33
CA ILE A 140 -5.36 -4.10 7.90
C ILE A 140 -5.60 -5.43 7.17
N GLY A 141 -5.03 -6.55 7.64
CA GLY A 141 -5.16 -7.85 6.97
C GLY A 141 -6.60 -8.30 6.85
N ASP A 142 -7.35 -8.28 7.96
CA ASP A 142 -8.77 -8.66 8.03
C ASP A 142 -9.63 -7.72 7.19
N ASP A 143 -9.30 -6.42 7.20
CA ASP A 143 -10.03 -5.39 6.46
C ASP A 143 -9.89 -5.60 4.95
N PHE A 144 -8.71 -6.01 4.47
CA PHE A 144 -8.50 -6.37 3.08
C PHE A 144 -9.14 -7.72 2.71
N ALA A 145 -9.11 -8.72 3.61
CA ALA A 145 -9.80 -9.99 3.38
C ALA A 145 -11.31 -9.74 3.18
N TYR A 146 -11.90 -8.88 4.03
CA TYR A 146 -13.30 -8.45 3.88
C TYR A 146 -13.54 -7.69 2.58
N TYR A 147 -12.63 -6.76 2.22
CA TYR A 147 -12.71 -6.03 0.95
C TYR A 147 -12.72 -6.96 -0.27
N PHE A 148 -11.82 -7.93 -0.33
CA PHE A 148 -11.78 -8.90 -1.44
C PHE A 148 -13.04 -9.74 -1.52
N SER A 149 -13.58 -10.16 -0.38
CA SER A 149 -14.80 -10.94 -0.34
C SER A 149 -16.02 -10.16 -0.82
N VAL A 150 -16.21 -8.92 -0.32
CA VAL A 150 -17.44 -8.14 -0.55
C VAL A 150 -17.37 -7.33 -1.85
N SER A 151 -16.25 -6.65 -2.09
CA SER A 151 -16.12 -5.73 -3.23
C SER A 151 -15.60 -6.40 -4.49
N GLU A 152 -14.64 -7.31 -4.37
CA GLU A 152 -14.09 -8.04 -5.53
C GLU A 152 -14.84 -9.35 -5.80
N GLN A 153 -15.67 -9.80 -4.85
CA GLN A 153 -16.40 -11.08 -4.91
C GLN A 153 -15.46 -12.27 -5.17
N ARG A 154 -14.28 -12.22 -4.56
CA ARG A 154 -13.24 -13.26 -4.67
C ARG A 154 -12.92 -13.81 -3.29
N PRO A 155 -13.17 -15.08 -3.03
CA PRO A 155 -12.69 -15.74 -1.83
C PRO A 155 -11.16 -15.67 -1.80
N THR A 156 -10.63 -14.97 -0.79
CA THR A 156 -9.20 -14.62 -0.74
C THR A 156 -8.70 -14.74 0.69
N ILE A 157 -7.57 -15.42 0.87
CA ILE A 157 -6.82 -15.39 2.13
C ILE A 157 -5.79 -14.26 2.04
N VAL A 158 -5.77 -13.41 3.06
CA VAL A 158 -4.80 -12.32 3.19
C VAL A 158 -4.01 -12.52 4.47
N SER A 159 -2.69 -12.55 4.35
CA SER A 159 -1.77 -12.47 5.49
C SER A 159 -0.79 -11.33 5.27
N VAL A 160 -0.67 -10.44 6.24
CA VAL A 160 0.26 -9.32 6.18
C VAL A 160 0.82 -9.05 7.58
N GLY A 161 2.09 -8.68 7.64
CA GLY A 161 2.74 -8.38 8.91
C GLY A 161 3.99 -7.55 8.75
N VAL A 162 4.29 -6.78 9.80
CA VAL A 162 5.52 -6.01 9.95
C VAL A 162 6.03 -6.24 11.36
N LEU A 163 7.26 -6.69 11.49
CA LEU A 163 8.00 -6.76 12.75
C LEU A 163 8.99 -5.61 12.79
N VAL A 164 8.93 -4.82 13.85
CA VAL A 164 9.82 -3.68 14.09
C VAL A 164 10.73 -4.03 15.26
N ASP A 165 12.02 -3.81 15.10
CA ASP A 165 13.03 -4.07 16.13
C ASP A 165 13.07 -2.95 17.19
N THR A 166 13.87 -3.13 18.21
CA THR A 166 14.01 -2.20 19.35
C THR A 166 14.66 -0.87 18.94
N ASP A 167 15.44 -0.84 17.86
CA ASP A 167 16.00 0.37 17.24
C ASP A 167 15.06 1.04 16.21
N TYR A 168 13.80 0.56 16.15
CA TYR A 168 12.76 1.00 15.23
C TYR A 168 12.98 0.57 13.76
N SER A 169 14.06 -0.13 13.43
CA SER A 169 14.24 -0.68 12.09
C SER A 169 13.23 -1.79 11.78
N VAL A 170 12.93 -1.99 10.49
CA VAL A 170 12.07 -3.10 10.07
C VAL A 170 12.87 -4.40 10.08
N LYS A 171 12.55 -5.25 11.06
CA LYS A 171 13.16 -6.58 11.20
C LYS A 171 12.72 -7.51 10.10
N SER A 172 11.41 -7.61 9.90
CA SER A 172 10.77 -8.41 8.86
C SER A 172 9.44 -7.80 8.44
N SER A 173 9.09 -7.94 7.19
CA SER A 173 7.79 -7.51 6.65
C SER A 173 7.41 -8.31 5.43
N GLY A 174 6.13 -8.64 5.30
CA GLY A 174 5.64 -9.35 4.12
C GLY A 174 4.13 -9.32 3.98
N ALA A 175 3.69 -9.69 2.78
CA ALA A 175 2.29 -9.93 2.46
C ALA A 175 2.12 -11.19 1.63
N MET A 176 1.00 -11.86 1.85
CA MET A 176 0.54 -13.00 1.07
C MET A 176 -0.92 -12.80 0.71
N ILE A 177 -1.25 -13.07 -0.54
CA ILE A 177 -2.62 -13.16 -1.03
C ILE A 177 -2.78 -14.48 -1.75
N ILE A 178 -3.79 -15.27 -1.36
CA ILE A 178 -4.17 -16.52 -2.03
C ILE A 178 -5.59 -16.33 -2.55
N GLU A 179 -5.76 -16.34 -3.86
CA GLU A 179 -7.05 -16.21 -4.54
C GLU A 179 -7.54 -17.59 -5.04
N LEU A 180 -8.79 -17.94 -4.74
CA LEU A 180 -9.48 -19.04 -5.43
C LEU A 180 -9.84 -18.61 -6.85
N LEU A 181 -9.47 -19.42 -7.84
CA LEU A 181 -9.83 -19.21 -9.24
C LEU A 181 -11.22 -19.84 -9.55
N PRO A 182 -11.90 -19.42 -10.62
CA PRO A 182 -13.29 -19.86 -10.90
C PRO A 182 -13.48 -21.38 -11.06
N ASN A 183 -12.42 -22.12 -11.33
CA ASN A 183 -12.45 -23.59 -11.53
C ASN A 183 -12.07 -24.37 -10.27
N HIS A 184 -12.04 -23.74 -9.09
CA HIS A 184 -11.75 -24.41 -7.83
C HIS A 184 -12.83 -25.45 -7.45
N THR A 185 -12.44 -26.40 -6.62
CA THR A 185 -13.29 -27.47 -6.10
C THR A 185 -13.57 -27.25 -4.61
N GLU A 186 -14.52 -27.99 -4.06
CA GLU A 186 -14.78 -28.00 -2.62
C GLU A 186 -13.58 -28.53 -1.82
N GLU A 187 -12.81 -29.44 -2.40
CA GLU A 187 -11.59 -29.97 -1.78
C GLU A 187 -10.52 -28.88 -1.64
N ASP A 188 -10.42 -27.96 -2.61
CA ASP A 188 -9.50 -26.82 -2.55
C ASP A 188 -9.89 -25.87 -1.43
N ILE A 189 -11.19 -25.60 -1.27
CA ILE A 189 -11.70 -24.77 -0.16
C ILE A 189 -11.33 -25.40 1.18
N GLN A 190 -11.64 -26.69 1.36
CA GLN A 190 -11.31 -27.41 2.59
C GLN A 190 -9.80 -27.44 2.87
N TYR A 191 -8.98 -27.58 1.83
CA TYR A 191 -7.53 -27.51 1.96
C TYR A 191 -7.11 -26.13 2.52
N LEU A 192 -7.60 -25.04 1.93
CA LEU A 192 -7.26 -23.68 2.33
C LEU A 192 -7.76 -23.34 3.75
N GLU A 193 -8.96 -23.78 4.13
CA GLU A 193 -9.51 -23.60 5.48
C GLU A 193 -8.71 -24.33 6.56
N ASN A 194 -8.10 -25.45 6.19
CA ASN A 194 -7.26 -26.25 7.10
C ASN A 194 -5.80 -25.79 7.13
N LEU A 195 -5.38 -24.84 6.29
CA LEU A 195 -4.02 -24.31 6.31
C LEU A 195 -3.75 -23.60 7.66
N LYS A 196 -2.76 -24.11 8.37
CA LYS A 196 -2.25 -23.45 9.58
C LYS A 196 -1.25 -22.36 9.18
N LEU A 197 -1.78 -21.16 8.96
CA LEU A 197 -0.97 -20.01 8.56
C LEU A 197 -0.37 -19.34 9.79
N GLU A 198 0.94 -19.26 9.82
CA GLU A 198 1.66 -18.36 10.72
C GLU A 198 1.66 -16.95 10.13
N PRO A 199 1.73 -15.87 10.94
CA PRO A 199 1.89 -14.51 10.42
C PRO A 199 3.10 -14.43 9.49
N ILE A 200 2.90 -13.94 8.27
CA ILE A 200 3.95 -13.96 7.24
C ILE A 200 5.24 -13.25 7.67
N SER A 201 5.14 -12.17 8.45
CA SER A 201 6.31 -11.49 9.00
C SER A 201 7.12 -12.38 9.97
N THR A 202 6.46 -13.29 10.71
CA THR A 202 7.15 -14.24 11.58
C THR A 202 7.88 -15.32 10.75
N VAL A 203 7.24 -15.78 9.69
CA VAL A 203 7.85 -16.76 8.77
C VAL A 203 9.09 -16.16 8.12
N LEU A 204 8.98 -14.95 7.58
CA LEU A 204 10.08 -14.26 6.89
C LEU A 204 11.19 -13.77 7.84
N ASP A 205 10.92 -13.69 9.14
CA ASP A 205 11.96 -13.42 10.15
C ASP A 205 12.88 -14.62 10.37
N VAL A 206 12.36 -15.83 10.17
CA VAL A 206 13.11 -17.10 10.32
C VAL A 206 13.77 -17.51 9.01
N ASP A 207 13.03 -17.43 7.90
CA ASP A 207 13.50 -17.78 6.56
C ASP A 207 12.87 -16.82 5.56
N ASP A 208 13.64 -15.91 4.99
CA ASP A 208 13.19 -14.89 4.04
C ASP A 208 13.06 -15.41 2.60
N ASN A 209 13.35 -16.70 2.38
CA ASN A 209 13.22 -17.36 1.09
C ASN A 209 11.76 -17.68 0.77
N LEU A 210 11.16 -16.90 -0.12
CA LEU A 210 9.77 -17.05 -0.54
C LEU A 210 9.47 -18.42 -1.19
N TYR A 211 10.45 -19.03 -1.85
CA TYR A 211 10.28 -20.36 -2.46
C TYR A 211 10.11 -21.45 -1.40
N ASN A 212 10.88 -21.37 -0.31
CA ASN A 212 10.76 -22.33 0.79
C ASN A 212 9.37 -22.22 1.43
N TYR A 213 8.88 -21.00 1.62
CA TYR A 213 7.54 -20.77 2.16
C TYR A 213 6.44 -21.26 1.20
N LEU A 214 6.54 -20.93 -0.09
CA LEU A 214 5.60 -21.40 -1.12
C LEU A 214 5.51 -22.94 -1.13
N ASN A 215 6.64 -23.64 -1.15
CA ASN A 215 6.69 -25.10 -1.17
C ASN A 215 6.20 -25.73 0.13
N LYS A 216 6.33 -25.04 1.28
CA LYS A 216 5.75 -25.48 2.56
C LYS A 216 4.22 -25.42 2.52
N LEU A 217 3.66 -24.42 1.84
CA LEU A 217 2.21 -24.26 1.71
C LEU A 217 1.59 -25.20 0.65
N PHE A 218 2.27 -25.37 -0.47
CA PHE A 218 1.76 -26.10 -1.63
C PHE A 218 2.85 -26.94 -2.29
N SER A 219 2.68 -28.26 -2.25
CA SER A 219 3.68 -29.19 -2.83
C SER A 219 3.67 -29.21 -4.36
N ASP A 220 2.59 -28.74 -4.99
CA ASP A 220 2.38 -28.66 -6.44
C ASP A 220 2.50 -27.23 -6.99
N ALA A 221 3.08 -26.32 -6.22
CA ALA A 221 3.21 -24.93 -6.63
C ALA A 221 4.08 -24.76 -7.88
N GLU A 222 3.58 -24.02 -8.86
CA GLU A 222 4.31 -23.61 -10.05
C GLU A 222 4.47 -22.07 -10.06
N VAL A 223 5.72 -21.60 -10.04
CA VAL A 223 6.00 -20.16 -10.14
C VAL A 223 5.74 -19.69 -11.56
N LEU A 224 4.88 -18.69 -11.69
CA LEU A 224 4.53 -18.07 -12.96
C LEU A 224 5.41 -16.86 -13.29
N GLU A 225 5.62 -16.01 -12.30
CA GLU A 225 6.37 -14.76 -12.46
C GLU A 225 7.11 -14.40 -11.18
N GLU A 226 8.26 -13.77 -11.34
CA GLU A 226 8.97 -13.06 -10.30
C GLU A 226 8.95 -11.57 -10.61
N LYS A 227 8.68 -10.75 -9.62
CA LYS A 227 8.63 -9.29 -9.74
C LYS A 227 9.50 -8.62 -8.69
N ASN A 228 9.84 -7.37 -8.95
CA ASN A 228 10.49 -6.51 -7.99
C ASN A 228 9.58 -5.34 -7.64
N VAL A 229 9.34 -5.12 -6.36
CA VAL A 229 8.62 -3.96 -5.85
C VAL A 229 9.60 -3.05 -5.14
N ILE A 230 9.50 -1.76 -5.44
CA ILE A 230 10.33 -0.70 -4.84
C ILE A 230 9.46 0.44 -4.34
N TYR A 231 9.89 1.09 -3.26
CA TYR A 231 9.32 2.37 -2.87
C TYR A 231 9.79 3.44 -3.85
N LYS A 232 8.86 4.10 -4.55
CA LYS A 232 9.22 5.11 -5.54
C LYS A 232 8.19 6.22 -5.62
N CYS A 233 8.64 7.43 -5.38
CA CYS A 233 7.86 8.63 -5.62
C CYS A 233 8.34 9.31 -6.92
N GLY A 234 7.42 9.49 -7.84
CA GLY A 234 7.71 10.21 -9.10
C GLY A 234 7.27 11.67 -9.06
N CYS A 235 7.36 12.36 -7.90
CA CYS A 235 7.09 13.79 -7.81
C CYS A 235 8.20 14.61 -8.49
N SER A 236 7.86 15.78 -8.96
CA SER A 236 8.80 16.77 -9.47
C SER A 236 8.22 18.17 -9.37
N LYS A 237 9.07 19.19 -9.46
CA LYS A 237 8.64 20.59 -9.46
C LYS A 237 7.63 20.88 -10.58
N GLU A 238 7.86 20.32 -11.77
CA GLU A 238 6.97 20.49 -12.92
C GLU A 238 5.57 19.91 -12.67
N LYS A 239 5.49 18.78 -11.96
CA LYS A 239 4.18 18.21 -11.59
C LYS A 239 3.45 19.10 -10.61
N PHE A 240 4.11 19.59 -9.57
CA PHE A 240 3.49 20.54 -8.65
C PHE A 240 3.07 21.84 -9.35
N MET A 241 3.87 22.34 -10.28
CA MET A 241 3.49 23.49 -11.12
C MET A 241 2.23 23.19 -11.94
N ALA A 242 2.14 22.00 -12.54
CA ALA A 242 0.95 21.58 -13.28
C ALA A 242 -0.30 21.45 -12.39
N ASP A 243 -0.12 20.93 -11.17
CA ASP A 243 -1.21 20.82 -10.19
C ASP A 243 -1.69 22.20 -9.72
N LEU A 244 -0.77 23.17 -9.50
CA LEU A 244 -1.11 24.54 -9.17
C LEU A 244 -1.94 25.22 -10.26
N LEU A 245 -1.75 24.87 -11.55
CA LEU A 245 -2.58 25.40 -12.66
C LEU A 245 -4.04 24.92 -12.62
N THR A 246 -4.37 23.96 -11.76
CA THR A 246 -5.77 23.50 -11.55
C THR A 246 -6.51 24.36 -10.53
N LEU A 247 -5.81 25.18 -9.76
CA LEU A 247 -6.40 26.10 -8.80
C LEU A 247 -7.23 27.21 -9.49
N PRO A 248 -8.24 27.75 -8.80
CA PRO A 248 -8.91 28.96 -9.24
C PRO A 248 -7.92 30.11 -9.47
N ARG A 249 -8.20 30.93 -10.48
CA ARG A 249 -7.35 32.07 -10.82
C ARG A 249 -7.04 32.98 -9.62
N LYS A 250 -8.05 33.24 -8.78
CA LYS A 250 -7.91 34.07 -7.59
C LYS A 250 -6.85 33.54 -6.63
N ASP A 251 -6.83 32.19 -6.41
CA ASP A 251 -5.87 31.56 -5.51
C ASP A 251 -4.44 31.66 -6.06
N ILE A 252 -4.28 31.55 -7.39
CA ILE A 252 -2.96 31.77 -8.04
C ILE A 252 -2.52 33.25 -7.94
N GLU A 253 -3.45 34.20 -8.05
CA GLU A 253 -3.19 35.62 -7.86
C GLU A 253 -2.77 35.92 -6.40
N GLU A 254 -3.38 35.25 -5.41
CA GLU A 254 -2.99 35.33 -4.00
C GLU A 254 -1.58 34.73 -3.77
N LEU A 255 -1.30 33.56 -4.32
CA LEU A 255 0.03 32.96 -4.28
C LEU A 255 1.11 33.85 -4.92
N ALA A 256 0.73 34.65 -5.90
CA ALA A 256 1.63 35.58 -6.57
C ALA A 256 2.05 36.79 -5.71
N LEU A 257 1.46 37.01 -4.55
CA LEU A 257 1.92 38.00 -3.59
C LEU A 257 3.18 37.54 -2.83
N GLU A 258 3.38 36.22 -2.75
CA GLU A 258 4.54 35.64 -2.08
C GLU A 258 5.80 35.69 -2.97
N ASP A 259 6.97 35.78 -2.35
CA ASP A 259 8.25 35.75 -3.06
C ASP A 259 8.64 34.33 -3.46
N GLN A 260 8.25 33.34 -2.65
CA GLN A 260 8.42 31.93 -2.91
C GLN A 260 7.38 31.09 -2.17
N ILE A 261 7.10 29.90 -2.68
CA ILE A 261 6.22 28.90 -2.07
C ILE A 261 7.04 27.64 -1.83
N ASN A 262 7.02 27.12 -0.60
CA ASN A 262 7.64 25.85 -0.27
C ASN A 262 6.58 24.75 -0.31
N ILE A 263 6.78 23.74 -1.15
CA ILE A 263 5.88 22.57 -1.29
C ILE A 263 6.64 21.34 -0.86
N LYS A 264 6.09 20.61 0.12
CA LYS A 264 6.62 19.33 0.57
C LYS A 264 5.78 18.19 0.01
N CYS A 265 6.41 17.18 -0.57
CA CYS A 265 5.71 16.00 -1.06
C CYS A 265 5.37 15.06 0.08
N GLU A 266 4.08 14.81 0.34
CA GLU A 266 3.63 13.89 1.38
C GLU A 266 4.13 12.44 1.20
N PHE A 267 4.43 12.01 -0.04
CA PHE A 267 4.88 10.65 -0.30
C PHE A 267 6.38 10.41 -0.08
N CYS A 268 7.22 11.43 -0.09
CA CYS A 268 8.67 11.24 0.02
C CYS A 268 9.41 12.36 0.76
N ASN A 269 8.67 13.27 1.36
CA ASN A 269 9.19 14.42 2.12
C ASN A 269 10.15 15.34 1.36
N THR A 270 10.29 15.16 0.03
CA THR A 270 11.10 16.07 -0.79
C THR A 270 10.45 17.45 -0.83
N GLU A 271 11.27 18.48 -0.57
CA GLU A 271 10.83 19.86 -0.61
C GLU A 271 11.15 20.49 -1.98
N TYR A 272 10.23 21.28 -2.48
CA TYR A 272 10.33 22.02 -3.73
C TYR A 272 10.08 23.49 -3.46
N ILE A 273 10.95 24.33 -4.01
CA ILE A 273 10.79 25.78 -3.97
C ILE A 273 10.23 26.25 -5.31
N ILE A 274 9.05 26.86 -5.28
CA ILE A 274 8.44 27.56 -6.40
C ILE A 274 8.76 29.03 -6.23
N ASP A 275 9.69 29.53 -7.00
CA ASP A 275 10.17 30.91 -6.89
C ASP A 275 9.25 31.90 -7.63
N LYS A 276 9.52 33.18 -7.47
CA LYS A 276 8.75 34.28 -8.09
C LYS A 276 8.65 34.14 -9.61
N LYS A 277 9.68 33.64 -10.27
CA LYS A 277 9.69 33.43 -11.72
C LYS A 277 8.74 32.33 -12.14
N ASP A 278 8.70 31.22 -11.37
CA ASP A 278 7.77 30.13 -11.57
C ASP A 278 6.32 30.59 -11.39
N ILE A 279 6.05 31.35 -10.32
CA ILE A 279 4.73 31.90 -10.01
C ILE A 279 4.25 32.85 -11.13
N ASN A 280 5.12 33.71 -11.63
CA ASN A 280 4.79 34.58 -12.76
C ASN A 280 4.48 33.78 -14.04
N THR A 281 5.14 32.64 -14.23
CA THR A 281 4.85 31.73 -15.33
C THR A 281 3.44 31.15 -15.18
N LEU A 282 3.02 30.72 -13.97
CA LEU A 282 1.65 30.23 -13.71
C LEU A 282 0.60 31.33 -14.04
N LEU A 283 0.82 32.57 -13.61
CA LEU A 283 -0.09 33.69 -13.90
C LEU A 283 -0.24 33.91 -15.42
N THR A 284 0.84 33.82 -16.16
CA THR A 284 0.82 33.96 -17.62
C THR A 284 -0.05 32.88 -18.26
N TYR A 285 0.11 31.59 -17.88
CA TYR A 285 -0.71 30.49 -18.38
C TYR A 285 -2.20 30.65 -18.08
N VAL A 286 -2.54 31.10 -16.86
CA VAL A 286 -3.95 31.31 -16.45
C VAL A 286 -4.58 32.48 -17.20
N SER A 287 -3.81 33.48 -17.58
CA SER A 287 -4.29 34.64 -18.37
C SER A 287 -4.68 34.26 -19.81
N TYR A 288 -4.11 33.18 -20.38
CA TYR A 288 -4.43 32.66 -21.72
C TYR A 288 -5.62 31.67 -21.74
N LYS A 289 -6.05 31.14 -20.57
CA LYS A 289 -7.25 30.30 -20.45
C LYS A 289 -8.50 31.16 -20.26
N LYS A 290 -8.85 31.97 -21.26
CA LYS A 290 -10.17 32.66 -21.36
C LYS A 290 -11.18 31.79 -22.08
#